data_1b003afc76094bd7e6372ad3817cd0aa
#
_entry.id   1b003afc76094bd7e6372ad3817cd0aa
#
_cell.length_a   1.000
_cell.length_b   1.000
_cell.length_c   1.000
_cell.angle_alpha   90.00
_cell.angle_beta   90.00
_cell.angle_gamma   90.00
#
_symmetry.space_group_name_H-M   'P 1'
#
loop_
_entity.id
_entity.type
_entity.pdbx_description
1 polymer ?
#
loop_
_entity_poly.entity_id
_entity_poly.type
_entity_poly.pdbx_seq_one_letter_code
_entity_poly.pdbx_strand_id
1 'polypeptide(L)'
;ANLKAYVKPSQDNYIFGLLNYHPYFGVNQITSRLKVVQLNNSDIIDIGYSANDAGIAYNTLDILNEVFARQYQLIRFGETNNVIKFFEREVARLYRILTGAEDDLIRYNVSKRIINYGEQTKQLSGLEAQQQNFRNDQLMEYTTSKAILDYLERHLGDRAKVIRANQSFTNEIKDISRLQSRISNLRLMSGEGGDLNNEAQEELAKAQKELQATTQRVRKLTHDIEAGSYSTETGVKAQPMIDKWLDQMLTMEKVKAQMSATDIMQQNLDRQYLFYSPIGATLDRKARHIGFVEGNYMEMLKALNAARLRQKNLQMSTATLRVLNPPMFPLNAQPTNRIMILLGAFLLTFMLTALYFFVIEL
;
A
#
# COMPACT_ATOMS: atom_id res chain seq x y z
N ALA A 1 -24.72 37.65 36.36
CA ALA A 1 -24.70 36.55 37.29
C ALA A 1 -25.48 35.35 36.70
N ASN A 2 -24.89 34.18 36.64
CA ASN A 2 -25.35 33.04 35.88
C ASN A 2 -26.56 32.35 36.49
N LEU A 3 -27.76 32.90 36.31
CA LEU A 3 -29.00 32.24 36.70
C LEU A 3 -29.09 30.83 36.12
N LYS A 4 -28.59 30.61 34.88
CA LYS A 4 -28.52 29.29 34.23
C LYS A 4 -27.74 28.22 35.01
N ALA A 5 -26.76 28.60 35.81
CA ALA A 5 -26.01 27.65 36.63
C ALA A 5 -26.78 27.15 37.85
N TYR A 6 -27.77 27.93 38.30
CA TYR A 6 -28.60 27.60 39.48
C TYR A 6 -29.91 26.90 39.09
N VAL A 7 -30.39 27.05 37.85
CA VAL A 7 -31.61 26.39 37.37
C VAL A 7 -31.26 24.99 36.92
N LYS A 8 -31.39 23.99 37.80
CA LYS A 8 -31.27 22.58 37.45
C LYS A 8 -32.70 22.00 37.31
N PRO A 9 -32.97 21.18 36.26
CA PRO A 9 -34.27 20.54 36.07
C PRO A 9 -34.48 19.40 37.10
N SER A 10 -34.74 19.79 38.35
CA SER A 10 -34.98 18.89 39.46
C SER A 10 -36.17 19.43 40.27
N GLN A 11 -37.02 18.54 40.76
CA GLN A 11 -38.19 18.92 41.62
C GLN A 11 -37.77 19.62 42.91
N ASP A 12 -36.55 19.35 43.39
CA ASP A 12 -36.01 19.96 44.61
C ASP A 12 -35.38 21.34 44.37
N ASN A 13 -35.35 21.79 43.13
CA ASN A 13 -34.78 23.10 42.79
C ASN A 13 -35.87 24.16 42.81
N TYR A 14 -35.93 24.91 43.93
CA TYR A 14 -36.91 25.97 44.13
C TYR A 14 -36.94 27.02 43.02
N ILE A 15 -35.77 27.38 42.45
CA ILE A 15 -35.67 28.34 41.35
C ILE A 15 -36.29 27.76 40.07
N PHE A 16 -36.06 26.49 39.80
CA PHE A 16 -36.68 25.79 38.68
C PHE A 16 -38.20 25.69 38.84
N GLY A 17 -38.67 25.34 40.04
CA GLY A 17 -40.08 25.31 40.38
C GLY A 17 -40.76 26.69 40.24
N LEU A 18 -40.12 27.75 40.79
CA LEU A 18 -40.63 29.13 40.67
C LEU A 18 -40.77 29.57 39.22
N LEU A 19 -39.79 29.32 38.39
CA LEU A 19 -39.80 29.68 36.94
C LEU A 19 -40.84 28.85 36.18
N ASN A 20 -40.99 27.57 36.49
CA ASN A 20 -41.90 26.67 35.77
C ASN A 20 -43.37 26.94 36.06
N TYR A 21 -43.68 27.35 37.29
CA TYR A 21 -45.09 27.69 37.71
C TYR A 21 -45.41 29.17 37.56
N HIS A 22 -44.44 30.01 37.19
CA HIS A 22 -44.68 31.44 37.04
C HIS A 22 -45.65 31.72 35.87
N PRO A 23 -46.66 32.59 36.06
CA PRO A 23 -47.73 32.85 35.08
C PRO A 23 -47.27 33.41 33.74
N TYR A 24 -46.04 33.93 33.65
CA TYR A 24 -45.46 34.48 32.42
C TYR A 24 -44.21 33.72 31.92
N PHE A 25 -43.46 33.07 32.80
CA PHE A 25 -42.16 32.46 32.46
C PHE A 25 -42.21 30.94 32.42
N GLY A 26 -43.30 30.30 32.88
CA GLY A 26 -43.47 28.87 32.77
C GLY A 26 -43.59 28.42 31.31
N VAL A 27 -42.88 27.31 30.94
CA VAL A 27 -42.87 26.81 29.57
C VAL A 27 -44.27 26.57 29.04
N ASN A 28 -45.17 25.96 29.87
CA ASN A 28 -46.56 25.71 29.49
C ASN A 28 -47.36 27.01 29.27
N GLN A 29 -47.04 28.05 30.01
CA GLN A 29 -47.72 29.36 29.87
C GLN A 29 -47.24 30.09 28.61
N ILE A 30 -45.94 30.01 28.31
CA ILE A 30 -45.41 30.60 27.07
C ILE A 30 -46.00 29.86 25.87
N THR A 31 -45.95 28.52 25.84
CA THR A 31 -46.46 27.73 24.70
C THR A 31 -47.95 27.88 24.47
N SER A 32 -48.75 27.99 25.50
CA SER A 32 -50.22 28.18 25.38
C SER A 32 -50.63 29.55 24.78
N ARG A 33 -49.76 30.56 24.92
CA ARG A 33 -49.97 31.93 24.40
C ARG A 33 -49.26 32.22 23.11
N LEU A 34 -48.43 31.23 22.64
CA LEU A 34 -47.67 31.32 21.39
C LEU A 34 -48.55 30.83 20.25
N LYS A 35 -48.66 31.65 19.20
CA LYS A 35 -49.34 31.28 17.97
C LYS A 35 -48.31 31.20 16.83
N VAL A 36 -48.18 30.03 16.23
CA VAL A 36 -47.27 29.80 15.10
C VAL A 36 -48.09 29.40 13.88
N VAL A 37 -48.04 30.17 12.80
CA VAL A 37 -48.85 29.94 11.62
C VAL A 37 -47.97 30.07 10.37
N GLN A 38 -48.03 29.09 9.46
CA GLN A 38 -47.44 29.19 8.15
C GLN A 38 -48.32 30.03 7.24
N LEU A 39 -47.78 31.06 6.60
CA LEU A 39 -48.53 31.94 5.73
C LEU A 39 -48.67 31.34 4.34
N ASN A 40 -49.92 31.13 3.89
CA ASN A 40 -50.27 30.81 2.49
C ASN A 40 -49.40 29.73 1.80
N ASN A 41 -49.09 28.67 2.48
CA ASN A 41 -48.24 27.60 1.96
C ASN A 41 -46.82 28.06 1.51
N SER A 42 -46.38 29.20 2.01
CA SER A 42 -45.04 29.75 1.77
C SER A 42 -44.03 29.29 2.83
N ASP A 43 -42.77 29.57 2.60
CA ASP A 43 -41.70 29.30 3.61
C ASP A 43 -41.68 30.38 4.73
N ILE A 44 -42.74 31.18 4.84
CA ILE A 44 -42.88 32.23 5.86
C ILE A 44 -43.67 31.70 7.05
N ILE A 45 -43.12 31.85 8.21
CA ILE A 45 -43.74 31.49 9.48
C ILE A 45 -44.02 32.77 10.25
N ASP A 46 -45.26 32.98 10.61
CA ASP A 46 -45.71 34.08 11.49
C ASP A 46 -45.76 33.57 12.93
N ILE A 47 -45.06 34.27 13.82
CA ILE A 47 -44.97 33.93 15.23
C ILE A 47 -45.58 35.07 16.04
N GLY A 48 -46.74 34.80 16.65
CA GLY A 48 -47.42 35.74 17.53
C GLY A 48 -47.37 35.29 18.99
N TYR A 49 -47.24 36.22 19.90
CA TYR A 49 -47.28 35.98 21.33
C TYR A 49 -48.23 37.00 21.99
N SER A 50 -49.12 36.52 22.86
CA SER A 50 -50.11 37.34 23.56
C SER A 50 -49.81 37.37 25.06
N ALA A 51 -49.72 38.58 25.64
CA ALA A 51 -49.51 38.77 27.08
C ALA A 51 -50.36 39.95 27.59
N ASN A 52 -50.55 40.04 28.89
CA ASN A 52 -51.28 41.13 29.53
C ASN A 52 -50.45 42.43 29.65
N ASP A 53 -49.15 42.32 29.41
CA ASP A 53 -48.21 43.42 29.44
C ASP A 53 -47.45 43.51 28.12
N ALA A 54 -47.34 44.73 27.56
CA ALA A 54 -46.73 45.03 26.27
C ALA A 54 -45.22 44.70 26.27
N GLY A 55 -44.53 44.99 27.38
CA GLY A 55 -43.12 44.71 27.53
C GLY A 55 -42.80 43.21 27.59
N ILE A 56 -43.66 42.42 28.29
CA ILE A 56 -43.57 40.98 28.35
C ILE A 56 -43.79 40.37 26.95
N ALA A 57 -44.81 40.86 26.22
CA ALA A 57 -45.08 40.37 24.86
C ALA A 57 -43.91 40.60 23.92
N TYR A 58 -43.37 41.81 23.89
CA TYR A 58 -42.25 42.21 23.07
C TYR A 58 -40.97 41.41 23.40
N ASN A 59 -40.55 41.44 24.68
CA ASN A 59 -39.30 40.80 25.10
C ASN A 59 -39.32 39.26 24.91
N THR A 60 -40.50 38.64 25.12
CA THR A 60 -40.65 37.20 24.91
C THR A 60 -40.47 36.80 23.47
N LEU A 61 -41.05 37.59 22.50
CA LEU A 61 -40.89 37.33 21.09
C LEU A 61 -39.45 37.62 20.60
N ASP A 62 -38.82 38.66 21.10
CA ASP A 62 -37.44 39.00 20.76
C ASP A 62 -36.45 37.89 21.20
N ILE A 63 -36.56 37.46 22.44
CA ILE A 63 -35.75 36.33 22.96
C ILE A 63 -36.05 35.06 22.20
N LEU A 64 -37.32 34.77 21.90
CA LEU A 64 -37.74 33.58 21.18
C LEU A 64 -37.14 33.55 19.77
N ASN A 65 -37.15 34.66 19.05
CA ASN A 65 -36.54 34.80 17.73
C ASN A 65 -35.05 34.55 17.78
N GLU A 66 -34.33 35.14 18.74
CA GLU A 66 -32.87 34.92 18.90
C GLU A 66 -32.56 33.44 19.20
N VAL A 67 -33.28 32.85 20.17
CA VAL A 67 -33.08 31.43 20.55
C VAL A 67 -33.43 30.50 19.40
N PHE A 68 -34.52 30.77 18.69
CA PHE A 68 -34.96 29.97 17.55
C PHE A 68 -33.94 30.03 16.40
N ALA A 69 -33.49 31.21 16.04
CA ALA A 69 -32.47 31.39 15.01
C ALA A 69 -31.18 30.62 15.36
N ARG A 70 -30.72 30.72 16.62
CA ARG A 70 -29.54 30.00 17.11
C ARG A 70 -29.74 28.49 17.08
N GLN A 71 -30.88 28.01 17.55
CA GLN A 71 -31.18 26.57 17.59
C GLN A 71 -31.34 25.98 16.19
N TYR A 72 -31.98 26.71 15.28
CA TYR A 72 -32.08 26.33 13.88
C TYR A 72 -30.71 26.17 13.21
N GLN A 73 -29.79 27.10 13.45
CA GLN A 73 -28.42 26.99 12.95
C GLN A 73 -27.70 25.77 13.54
N LEU A 74 -27.83 25.53 14.84
CA LEU A 74 -27.20 24.36 15.49
C LEU A 74 -27.70 23.04 14.92
N ILE A 75 -29.01 22.90 14.69
CA ILE A 75 -29.59 21.69 14.09
C ILE A 75 -29.14 21.54 12.65
N ARG A 76 -29.23 22.59 11.85
CA ARG A 76 -28.96 22.55 10.42
C ARG A 76 -27.49 22.27 10.09
N PHE A 77 -26.56 22.84 10.85
CA PHE A 77 -25.13 22.70 10.64
C PHE A 77 -24.49 21.60 11.50
N GLY A 78 -25.15 21.19 12.58
CA GLY A 78 -24.60 20.22 13.52
C GLY A 78 -24.30 18.87 12.88
N GLU A 79 -25.25 18.34 12.10
CA GLU A 79 -25.08 17.06 11.40
C GLU A 79 -23.92 17.13 10.38
N THR A 80 -23.88 18.21 9.58
CA THR A 80 -22.83 18.38 8.58
C THR A 80 -21.45 18.52 9.22
N ASN A 81 -21.35 19.22 10.33
CA ASN A 81 -20.10 19.36 11.10
C ASN A 81 -19.64 18.01 11.67
N ASN A 82 -20.55 17.19 12.17
CA ASN A 82 -20.23 15.86 12.67
C ASN A 82 -19.73 14.92 11.56
N VAL A 83 -20.35 14.98 10.39
CA VAL A 83 -19.93 14.23 9.18
C VAL A 83 -18.54 14.67 8.74
N ILE A 84 -18.26 15.99 8.68
CA ILE A 84 -16.93 16.50 8.33
C ILE A 84 -15.88 16.01 9.33
N LYS A 85 -16.13 16.13 10.64
CA LYS A 85 -15.21 15.64 11.68
C LYS A 85 -14.97 14.14 11.62
N PHE A 86 -15.99 13.37 11.22
CA PHE A 86 -15.84 11.93 10.99
C PHE A 86 -14.86 11.68 9.82
N PHE A 87 -15.09 12.29 8.65
CA PHE A 87 -14.20 12.13 7.50
C PHE A 87 -12.80 12.65 7.75
N GLU A 88 -12.63 13.77 8.46
CA GLU A 88 -11.29 14.29 8.84
C GLU A 88 -10.50 13.29 9.67
N ARG A 89 -11.15 12.66 10.65
CA ARG A 89 -10.50 11.62 11.47
C ARG A 89 -10.15 10.38 10.65
N GLU A 90 -11.05 9.99 9.75
CA GLU A 90 -10.85 8.79 8.93
C GLU A 90 -9.76 9.00 7.87
N VAL A 91 -9.73 10.16 7.22
CA VAL A 91 -8.63 10.57 6.32
C VAL A 91 -7.29 10.57 7.06
N ALA A 92 -7.23 11.15 8.25
CA ALA A 92 -6.00 11.17 9.05
C ALA A 92 -5.58 9.76 9.52
N ARG A 93 -6.53 8.86 9.78
CA ARG A 93 -6.27 7.46 10.11
C ARG A 93 -5.69 6.70 8.91
N LEU A 94 -6.35 6.81 7.76
CA LEU A 94 -5.92 6.15 6.52
C LEU A 94 -4.56 6.66 6.04
N TYR A 95 -4.30 7.97 6.15
CA TYR A 95 -2.99 8.55 5.84
C TYR A 95 -1.87 7.94 6.67
N ARG A 96 -2.08 7.75 7.98
CA ARG A 96 -1.08 7.08 8.84
C ARG A 96 -0.87 5.63 8.48
N ILE A 97 -1.92 4.91 8.08
CA ILE A 97 -1.81 3.51 7.63
C ILE A 97 -1.05 3.44 6.30
N LEU A 98 -1.35 4.36 5.37
CA LEU A 98 -0.68 4.44 4.07
C LEU A 98 0.83 4.69 4.24
N THR A 99 1.19 5.75 4.94
CA THR A 99 2.62 6.06 5.23
C THR A 99 3.31 4.91 5.95
N GLY A 100 2.65 4.28 6.92
CA GLY A 100 3.20 3.11 7.60
C GLY A 100 3.43 1.92 6.68
N ALA A 101 2.55 1.67 5.71
CA ALA A 101 2.70 0.61 4.71
C ALA A 101 3.81 0.92 3.70
N GLU A 102 3.94 2.17 3.27
CA GLU A 102 5.02 2.65 2.41
C GLU A 102 6.40 2.53 3.10
N ASP A 103 6.50 2.98 4.34
CA ASP A 103 7.72 2.84 5.16
C ASP A 103 8.11 1.37 5.36
N ASP A 104 7.12 0.50 5.53
CA ASP A 104 7.35 -0.93 5.67
C ASP A 104 7.85 -1.58 4.37
N LEU A 105 7.37 -1.11 3.21
CA LEU A 105 7.90 -1.50 1.90
C LEU A 105 9.35 -1.03 1.72
N ILE A 106 9.65 0.22 2.09
CA ILE A 106 11.00 0.77 2.02
C ILE A 106 11.95 -0.03 2.91
N ARG A 107 11.58 -0.28 4.18
CA ARG A 107 12.38 -1.10 5.11
C ARG A 107 12.61 -2.51 4.56
N TYR A 108 11.59 -3.11 3.96
CA TYR A 108 11.72 -4.43 3.35
C TYR A 108 12.74 -4.42 2.20
N ASN A 109 12.64 -3.45 1.28
CA ASN A 109 13.59 -3.29 0.16
C ASN A 109 15.03 -3.11 0.66
N VAL A 110 15.24 -2.23 1.64
CA VAL A 110 16.56 -2.01 2.24
C VAL A 110 17.09 -3.28 2.90
N SER A 111 16.26 -3.98 3.69
CA SER A 111 16.65 -5.22 4.38
C SER A 111 17.04 -6.35 3.43
N LYS A 112 16.44 -6.39 2.23
CA LYS A 112 16.71 -7.36 1.17
C LYS A 112 17.70 -6.86 0.12
N ARG A 113 18.21 -5.64 0.27
CA ARG A 113 19.11 -4.97 -0.69
C ARG A 113 18.51 -4.91 -2.10
N ILE A 114 17.20 -4.66 -2.18
CA ILE A 114 16.48 -4.50 -3.44
C ILE A 114 16.47 -3.02 -3.81
N ILE A 115 17.06 -2.70 -4.96
CA ILE A 115 16.99 -1.37 -5.59
C ILE A 115 15.89 -1.37 -6.63
N ASN A 116 15.95 -2.33 -7.54
CA ASN A 116 14.92 -2.55 -8.57
C ASN A 116 14.77 -4.06 -8.78
N TYR A 117 13.71 -4.63 -8.21
CA TYR A 117 13.45 -6.07 -8.27
C TYR A 117 13.35 -6.58 -9.72
N GLY A 118 12.62 -5.86 -10.57
CA GLY A 118 12.40 -6.25 -11.96
C GLY A 118 13.71 -6.30 -12.76
N GLU A 119 14.56 -5.30 -12.59
CA GLU A 119 15.85 -5.26 -13.29
C GLU A 119 16.83 -6.31 -12.75
N GLN A 120 16.89 -6.48 -11.42
CA GLN A 120 17.74 -7.49 -10.79
C GLN A 120 17.37 -8.91 -11.22
N THR A 121 16.08 -9.22 -11.30
CA THR A 121 15.60 -10.55 -11.76
C THR A 121 15.80 -10.75 -13.25
N LYS A 122 15.65 -9.70 -14.07
CA LYS A 122 15.94 -9.76 -15.51
C LYS A 122 17.41 -10.05 -15.79
N GLN A 123 18.32 -9.40 -15.06
CA GLN A 123 19.75 -9.69 -15.13
C GLN A 123 20.06 -11.13 -14.73
N LEU A 124 19.45 -11.62 -13.66
CA LEU A 124 19.61 -13.01 -13.22
C LEU A 124 19.16 -14.01 -14.29
N SER A 125 18.00 -13.79 -14.91
CA SER A 125 17.50 -14.63 -16.01
C SER A 125 18.40 -14.55 -17.25
N GLY A 126 18.98 -13.39 -17.55
CA GLY A 126 19.97 -13.22 -18.62
C GLY A 126 21.24 -14.03 -18.39
N LEU A 127 21.77 -13.98 -17.16
CA LEU A 127 22.95 -14.78 -16.75
C LEU A 127 22.65 -16.27 -16.81
N GLU A 128 21.46 -16.71 -16.39
CA GLU A 128 21.04 -18.12 -16.46
C GLU A 128 21.00 -18.62 -17.92
N ALA A 129 20.40 -17.84 -18.83
CA ALA A 129 20.35 -18.19 -20.24
C ALA A 129 21.74 -18.29 -20.87
N GLN A 130 22.63 -17.33 -20.56
CA GLN A 130 24.03 -17.35 -21.02
C GLN A 130 24.79 -18.56 -20.48
N GLN A 131 24.61 -18.86 -19.20
CA GLN A 131 25.23 -20.01 -18.54
C GLN A 131 24.76 -21.35 -19.14
N GLN A 132 23.48 -21.47 -19.45
CA GLN A 132 22.91 -22.65 -20.09
C GLN A 132 23.50 -22.87 -21.50
N ASN A 133 23.65 -21.81 -22.28
CA ASN A 133 24.27 -21.89 -23.60
C ASN A 133 25.73 -22.35 -23.50
N PHE A 134 26.48 -21.72 -22.59
CA PHE A 134 27.89 -22.08 -22.37
C PHE A 134 28.05 -23.55 -21.93
N ARG A 135 27.18 -24.03 -21.05
CA ARG A 135 27.14 -25.44 -20.63
C ARG A 135 26.85 -26.39 -21.79
N ASN A 136 25.94 -26.03 -22.66
CA ASN A 136 25.62 -26.83 -23.85
C ASN A 136 26.81 -26.92 -24.80
N ASP A 137 27.51 -25.80 -25.03
CA ASP A 137 28.72 -25.76 -25.87
C ASP A 137 29.85 -26.63 -25.28
N GLN A 138 30.07 -26.55 -23.96
CA GLN A 138 31.03 -27.41 -23.26
C GLN A 138 30.68 -28.88 -23.38
N LEU A 139 29.38 -29.24 -23.21
CA LEU A 139 28.93 -30.63 -23.33
C LEU A 139 29.18 -31.15 -24.75
N MET A 140 28.91 -30.33 -25.75
CA MET A 140 29.16 -30.67 -27.15
C MET A 140 30.66 -30.86 -27.43
N GLU A 141 31.53 -29.94 -26.95
CA GLU A 141 32.98 -30.07 -27.07
C GLU A 141 33.52 -31.31 -26.36
N TYR A 142 33.02 -31.60 -25.12
CA TYR A 142 33.39 -32.78 -24.36
C TYR A 142 33.01 -34.09 -25.08
N THR A 143 31.80 -34.20 -25.56
CA THR A 143 31.31 -35.40 -26.26
C THR A 143 32.01 -35.63 -27.57
N THR A 144 32.31 -34.56 -28.31
CA THR A 144 33.07 -34.61 -29.55
C THR A 144 34.52 -35.06 -29.31
N SER A 145 35.19 -34.42 -28.34
CA SER A 145 36.57 -34.75 -27.97
C SER A 145 36.69 -36.21 -27.50
N LYS A 146 35.72 -36.65 -26.69
CA LYS A 146 35.63 -38.04 -26.24
C LYS A 146 35.45 -39.03 -27.37
N ALA A 147 34.57 -38.76 -28.33
CA ALA A 147 34.34 -39.62 -29.48
C ALA A 147 35.59 -39.76 -30.36
N ILE A 148 36.29 -38.63 -30.58
CA ILE A 148 37.56 -38.62 -31.33
C ILE A 148 38.64 -39.39 -30.55
N LEU A 149 38.72 -39.20 -29.25
CA LEU A 149 39.66 -39.90 -28.40
C LEU A 149 39.44 -41.41 -28.46
N ASP A 150 38.20 -41.88 -28.29
CA ASP A 150 37.82 -43.29 -28.37
C ASP A 150 38.13 -43.90 -29.77
N TYR A 151 37.99 -43.11 -30.81
CA TYR A 151 38.36 -43.51 -32.18
C TYR A 151 39.86 -43.67 -32.28
N LEU A 152 40.66 -42.67 -31.84
CA LEU A 152 42.12 -42.72 -31.93
C LEU A 152 42.72 -43.82 -31.04
N GLU A 153 42.15 -44.09 -29.86
CA GLU A 153 42.59 -45.18 -28.97
C GLU A 153 42.40 -46.55 -29.58
N ARG A 154 41.31 -46.76 -30.31
CA ARG A 154 41.11 -48.04 -31.03
C ARG A 154 42.14 -48.27 -32.13
N HIS A 155 42.62 -47.19 -32.78
CA HIS A 155 43.63 -47.29 -33.85
C HIS A 155 45.08 -47.31 -33.32
N LEU A 156 45.32 -46.69 -32.15
CA LEU A 156 46.64 -46.72 -31.46
C LEU A 156 46.88 -48.05 -30.71
N GLY A 157 45.77 -48.77 -30.35
CA GLY A 157 45.88 -50.07 -29.69
C GLY A 157 46.62 -50.02 -28.36
N ASP A 158 47.60 -50.94 -28.18
CA ASP A 158 48.38 -51.06 -26.95
C ASP A 158 49.28 -49.86 -26.66
N ARG A 159 49.61 -49.04 -27.65
CA ARG A 159 50.44 -47.83 -27.47
C ARG A 159 49.77 -46.80 -26.61
N ALA A 160 48.48 -46.51 -26.83
CA ALA A 160 47.71 -45.63 -25.97
C ALA A 160 47.62 -46.16 -24.53
N LYS A 161 47.49 -47.48 -24.36
CA LYS A 161 47.49 -48.10 -23.05
C LYS A 161 48.81 -47.94 -22.32
N VAL A 162 49.94 -48.14 -23.02
CA VAL A 162 51.28 -47.98 -22.45
C VAL A 162 51.52 -46.52 -21.98
N ILE A 163 51.16 -45.55 -22.82
CA ILE A 163 51.27 -44.13 -22.45
C ILE A 163 50.41 -43.83 -21.23
N ARG A 164 49.18 -44.26 -21.21
CA ARG A 164 48.25 -44.07 -20.06
C ARG A 164 48.69 -44.79 -18.80
N ALA A 165 49.33 -45.96 -18.93
CA ALA A 165 49.82 -46.72 -17.78
C ALA A 165 51.10 -46.09 -17.17
N ASN A 166 51.75 -45.16 -17.87
CA ASN A 166 52.91 -44.45 -17.36
C ASN A 166 52.52 -43.52 -16.21
N GLN A 167 53.13 -43.75 -15.04
CA GLN A 167 52.81 -43.00 -13.81
C GLN A 167 53.16 -41.51 -13.94
N SER A 168 54.28 -41.17 -14.59
CA SER A 168 54.65 -39.76 -14.82
C SER A 168 53.68 -39.05 -15.72
N PHE A 169 53.22 -39.69 -16.80
CA PHE A 169 52.18 -39.17 -17.69
C PHE A 169 50.88 -38.89 -16.95
N THR A 170 50.43 -39.86 -16.16
CA THR A 170 49.18 -39.75 -15.37
C THR A 170 49.27 -38.61 -14.36
N ASN A 171 50.44 -38.42 -13.70
CA ASN A 171 50.62 -37.32 -12.75
C ASN A 171 50.60 -35.96 -13.43
N GLU A 172 51.27 -35.79 -14.59
CA GLU A 172 51.27 -34.54 -15.34
C GLU A 172 49.85 -34.19 -15.89
N ILE A 173 49.08 -35.21 -16.30
CA ILE A 173 47.65 -34.98 -16.72
C ILE A 173 46.82 -34.52 -15.55
N LYS A 174 47.01 -35.11 -14.33
CA LYS A 174 46.31 -34.64 -13.10
C LYS A 174 46.69 -33.18 -12.78
N ASP A 175 47.94 -32.81 -12.91
CA ASP A 175 48.40 -31.44 -12.70
C ASP A 175 47.78 -30.47 -13.72
N ILE A 176 47.70 -30.87 -14.99
CA ILE A 176 46.98 -30.13 -16.02
C ILE A 176 45.52 -29.93 -15.65
N SER A 177 44.83 -30.98 -15.24
CA SER A 177 43.41 -30.90 -14.82
C SER A 177 43.23 -29.95 -13.63
N ARG A 178 44.12 -30.00 -12.62
CA ARG A 178 44.14 -29.09 -11.48
C ARG A 178 44.36 -27.63 -11.89
N LEU A 179 45.35 -27.37 -12.76
CA LEU A 179 45.67 -26.05 -13.26
C LEU A 179 44.53 -25.49 -14.10
N GLN A 180 43.93 -26.28 -14.98
CA GLN A 180 42.75 -25.89 -15.76
C GLN A 180 41.55 -25.53 -14.83
N SER A 181 41.32 -26.32 -13.79
CA SER A 181 40.27 -26.00 -12.80
C SER A 181 40.52 -24.69 -12.05
N ARG A 182 41.81 -24.46 -11.65
CA ARG A 182 42.19 -23.19 -11.00
C ARG A 182 42.01 -22.00 -11.94
N ILE A 183 42.45 -22.09 -13.20
CA ILE A 183 42.27 -21.06 -14.21
C ILE A 183 40.78 -20.77 -14.47
N SER A 184 39.97 -21.83 -14.60
CA SER A 184 38.50 -21.69 -14.80
C SER A 184 37.83 -20.99 -13.62
N ASN A 185 38.19 -21.39 -12.40
CA ASN A 185 37.65 -20.74 -11.19
C ASN A 185 38.08 -19.27 -11.07
N LEU A 186 39.36 -18.95 -11.33
CA LEU A 186 39.85 -17.57 -11.31
C LEU A 186 39.11 -16.69 -12.36
N ARG A 187 38.87 -17.21 -13.55
CA ARG A 187 38.11 -16.51 -14.61
C ARG A 187 36.65 -16.29 -14.24
N LEU A 188 36.01 -17.26 -13.59
CA LEU A 188 34.63 -17.12 -13.13
C LEU A 188 34.49 -16.11 -11.98
N MET A 189 35.49 -16.06 -11.07
CA MET A 189 35.50 -15.08 -9.98
C MET A 189 35.71 -13.64 -10.47
N SER A 190 36.34 -13.44 -11.64
CA SER A 190 36.56 -12.12 -12.24
C SER A 190 35.33 -11.56 -12.95
N GLY A 191 34.33 -12.36 -13.32
CA GLY A 191 33.17 -11.93 -14.11
C GLY A 191 33.52 -11.38 -15.48
N GLU A 192 32.60 -11.36 -16.42
CA GLU A 192 32.74 -10.62 -17.68
C GLU A 192 32.69 -9.11 -17.38
N GLY A 193 33.83 -8.45 -17.21
CA GLY A 193 33.95 -7.00 -17.01
C GLY A 193 34.37 -6.54 -15.61
N GLY A 194 34.66 -7.47 -14.70
CA GLY A 194 35.23 -7.11 -13.41
C GLY A 194 36.76 -6.97 -13.53
N ASP A 195 37.30 -5.81 -13.13
CA ASP A 195 38.72 -5.68 -12.88
C ASP A 195 39.17 -6.74 -11.87
N LEU A 196 39.88 -7.76 -12.38
CA LEU A 196 40.61 -8.66 -11.49
C LEU A 196 41.51 -7.79 -10.60
N ASN A 197 41.37 -7.92 -9.30
CA ASN A 197 42.40 -7.40 -8.39
C ASN A 197 43.75 -7.83 -8.88
N ASN A 198 44.75 -6.95 -8.85
CA ASN A 198 46.10 -7.19 -9.39
C ASN A 198 46.67 -8.55 -8.94
N GLU A 199 46.35 -8.99 -7.74
CA GLU A 199 46.74 -10.28 -7.17
C GLU A 199 46.13 -11.48 -7.94
N ALA A 200 44.86 -11.42 -8.30
CA ALA A 200 44.17 -12.47 -9.06
C ALA A 200 44.63 -12.51 -10.53
N GLN A 201 45.01 -11.37 -11.10
CA GLN A 201 45.65 -11.33 -12.45
C GLN A 201 47.01 -11.99 -12.44
N GLU A 202 47.84 -11.73 -11.42
CA GLU A 202 49.13 -12.38 -11.23
C GLU A 202 48.97 -13.90 -11.03
N GLU A 203 48.04 -14.33 -10.22
CA GLU A 203 47.73 -15.76 -10.02
C GLU A 203 47.29 -16.43 -11.32
N LEU A 204 46.44 -15.78 -12.10
CA LEU A 204 45.99 -16.29 -13.40
C LEU A 204 47.15 -16.44 -14.35
N ALA A 205 48.04 -15.42 -14.47
CA ALA A 205 49.21 -15.44 -15.32
C ALA A 205 50.23 -16.55 -14.89
N LYS A 206 50.42 -16.72 -13.58
CA LYS A 206 51.26 -17.82 -13.03
C LYS A 206 50.68 -19.19 -13.40
N ALA A 207 49.38 -19.41 -13.16
CA ALA A 207 48.73 -20.67 -13.49
C ALA A 207 48.72 -20.98 -14.98
N GLN A 208 48.58 -19.98 -15.87
CA GLN A 208 48.67 -20.16 -17.31
C GLN A 208 50.09 -20.53 -17.76
N LYS A 209 51.10 -19.88 -17.20
CA LYS A 209 52.50 -20.19 -17.49
C LYS A 209 52.89 -21.61 -17.04
N GLU A 210 52.43 -22.00 -15.84
CA GLU A 210 52.64 -23.34 -15.31
C GLU A 210 51.90 -24.41 -16.14
N LEU A 211 50.69 -24.12 -16.62
CA LEU A 211 49.94 -24.98 -17.52
C LEU A 211 50.69 -25.20 -18.84
N GLN A 212 51.24 -24.12 -19.43
CA GLN A 212 52.05 -24.22 -20.65
C GLN A 212 53.27 -25.11 -20.43
N ALA A 213 54.04 -24.90 -19.35
CA ALA A 213 55.21 -25.70 -19.01
C ALA A 213 54.86 -27.16 -18.83
N THR A 214 53.76 -27.48 -18.08
CA THR A 214 53.30 -28.83 -17.88
C THR A 214 52.84 -29.51 -19.15
N THR A 215 52.11 -28.78 -20.02
CA THR A 215 51.74 -29.26 -21.37
C THR A 215 52.93 -29.61 -22.23
N GLN A 216 53.99 -28.81 -22.17
CA GLN A 216 55.24 -29.13 -22.90
C GLN A 216 55.95 -30.37 -22.33
N ARG A 217 55.97 -30.53 -21.01
CA ARG A 217 56.52 -31.75 -20.39
C ARG A 217 55.73 -33.01 -20.80
N VAL A 218 54.41 -32.94 -20.83
CA VAL A 218 53.55 -34.05 -21.28
C VAL A 218 53.86 -34.40 -22.75
N ARG A 219 53.95 -33.40 -23.61
CA ARG A 219 54.30 -33.61 -25.05
C ARG A 219 55.69 -34.29 -25.19
N LYS A 220 56.70 -33.79 -24.48
CA LYS A 220 58.04 -34.39 -24.46
C LYS A 220 58.04 -35.82 -23.93
N LEU A 221 57.36 -36.05 -22.80
CA LEU A 221 57.24 -37.37 -22.20
C LEU A 221 56.54 -38.36 -23.15
N THR A 222 55.52 -37.94 -23.83
CA THR A 222 54.79 -38.77 -24.80
C THR A 222 55.71 -39.14 -25.99
N HIS A 223 56.49 -38.17 -26.47
CA HIS A 223 57.48 -38.40 -27.55
C HIS A 223 58.60 -39.37 -27.09
N ASP A 224 59.11 -39.22 -25.86
CA ASP A 224 60.18 -40.07 -25.33
C ASP A 224 59.69 -41.53 -25.16
N ILE A 225 58.46 -41.76 -24.74
CA ILE A 225 57.85 -43.08 -24.64
C ILE A 225 57.69 -43.72 -26.02
N GLU A 226 57.51 -42.94 -27.07
CA GLU A 226 57.31 -43.44 -28.44
C GLU A 226 58.56 -43.57 -29.24
N ALA A 227 59.69 -42.95 -28.85
CA ALA A 227 60.96 -42.93 -29.61
C ALA A 227 61.53 -44.30 -30.01
N GLY A 228 60.93 -45.40 -29.49
CA GLY A 228 61.27 -46.77 -29.89
C GLY A 228 60.22 -47.47 -30.76
N SER A 229 59.18 -46.77 -31.23
CA SER A 229 58.04 -47.43 -31.86
C SER A 229 57.97 -47.15 -33.39
N TYR A 230 57.79 -48.23 -34.14
CA TYR A 230 57.58 -48.23 -35.61
C TYR A 230 56.16 -47.87 -36.01
N SER A 231 55.86 -47.84 -37.31
CA SER A 231 54.56 -47.52 -37.86
C SER A 231 53.43 -48.36 -37.29
N THR A 232 52.16 -47.86 -37.34
CA THR A 232 50.97 -48.65 -36.96
C THR A 232 50.76 -49.87 -37.88
N GLU A 233 49.93 -50.83 -37.47
CA GLU A 233 49.56 -52.00 -38.26
C GLU A 233 49.01 -51.61 -39.68
N THR A 234 48.47 -50.43 -39.82
CA THR A 234 47.91 -49.88 -41.10
C THR A 234 48.93 -49.14 -41.94
N GLY A 235 50.24 -49.08 -41.55
CA GLY A 235 51.30 -48.43 -42.29
C GLY A 235 51.37 -46.90 -42.11
N VAL A 236 50.48 -46.31 -41.28
CA VAL A 236 50.50 -44.87 -41.00
C VAL A 236 51.49 -44.59 -39.88
N LYS A 237 52.26 -43.47 -40.00
CA LYS A 237 53.14 -43.02 -38.91
C LYS A 237 52.36 -42.77 -37.64
N ALA A 238 52.77 -43.40 -36.55
CA ALA A 238 52.04 -43.31 -35.27
C ALA A 238 52.05 -41.91 -34.65
N GLN A 239 53.14 -41.17 -34.85
CA GLN A 239 53.35 -39.84 -34.21
C GLN A 239 52.22 -38.84 -34.45
N PRO A 240 51.75 -38.58 -35.70
CA PRO A 240 50.63 -37.65 -35.92
C PRO A 240 49.32 -38.07 -35.23
N MET A 241 49.10 -39.37 -35.06
CA MET A 241 47.91 -39.89 -34.37
C MET A 241 48.02 -39.71 -32.85
N ILE A 242 49.23 -39.93 -32.30
CA ILE A 242 49.50 -39.73 -30.88
C ILE A 242 49.43 -38.24 -30.51
N ASP A 243 49.97 -37.34 -31.33
CA ASP A 243 49.85 -35.92 -31.10
C ASP A 243 48.36 -35.49 -31.10
N LYS A 244 47.61 -35.97 -32.05
CA LYS A 244 46.17 -35.67 -32.12
C LYS A 244 45.37 -36.29 -30.95
N TRP A 245 45.76 -37.48 -30.53
CA TRP A 245 45.17 -38.14 -29.33
C TRP A 245 45.49 -37.33 -28.07
N LEU A 246 46.74 -36.88 -27.89
CA LEU A 246 47.12 -36.04 -26.76
C LEU A 246 46.38 -34.70 -26.78
N ASP A 247 46.26 -34.02 -27.92
CA ASP A 247 45.53 -32.76 -28.05
C ASP A 247 44.05 -32.94 -27.68
N GLN A 248 43.41 -34.03 -28.07
CA GLN A 248 42.03 -34.32 -27.71
C GLN A 248 41.88 -34.63 -26.21
N MET A 249 42.85 -35.36 -25.61
CA MET A 249 42.88 -35.60 -24.17
C MET A 249 43.01 -34.29 -23.37
N LEU A 250 43.93 -33.42 -23.79
CA LEU A 250 44.10 -32.10 -23.15
C LEU A 250 42.85 -31.24 -23.30
N THR A 251 42.20 -31.25 -24.47
CA THR A 251 40.93 -30.56 -24.69
C THR A 251 39.85 -31.11 -23.78
N MET A 252 39.72 -32.42 -23.69
CA MET A 252 38.74 -33.06 -22.80
C MET A 252 38.95 -32.69 -21.33
N GLU A 253 40.21 -32.71 -20.83
CA GLU A 253 40.51 -32.30 -19.45
C GLU A 253 40.25 -30.81 -19.21
N LYS A 254 40.54 -29.95 -20.19
CA LYS A 254 40.20 -28.52 -20.14
C LYS A 254 38.68 -28.33 -20.01
N VAL A 255 37.91 -28.96 -20.89
CA VAL A 255 36.44 -28.81 -20.89
C VAL A 255 35.82 -29.38 -19.62
N LYS A 256 36.31 -30.54 -19.13
CA LYS A 256 35.90 -31.12 -17.88
C LYS A 256 36.13 -30.19 -16.69
N ALA A 257 37.28 -29.52 -16.64
CA ALA A 257 37.57 -28.50 -15.62
C ALA A 257 36.64 -27.29 -15.72
N GLN A 258 36.36 -26.83 -16.94
CA GLN A 258 35.39 -25.75 -17.19
C GLN A 258 33.96 -26.14 -16.76
N MET A 259 33.50 -27.36 -17.07
CA MET A 259 32.19 -27.86 -16.63
C MET A 259 32.07 -27.87 -15.10
N SER A 260 33.11 -28.33 -14.39
CA SER A 260 33.10 -28.31 -12.92
C SER A 260 32.97 -26.90 -12.35
N ALA A 261 33.64 -25.91 -12.94
CA ALA A 261 33.51 -24.52 -12.55
C ALA A 261 32.13 -23.95 -12.90
N THR A 262 31.57 -24.33 -14.05
CA THR A 262 30.23 -23.99 -14.49
C THR A 262 29.15 -24.52 -13.52
N ASP A 263 29.31 -25.73 -12.98
CA ASP A 263 28.40 -26.31 -12.00
C ASP A 263 28.40 -25.51 -10.69
N ILE A 264 29.53 -24.96 -10.25
CA ILE A 264 29.60 -24.06 -9.08
C ILE A 264 28.82 -22.77 -9.34
N MET A 265 28.97 -22.20 -10.53
CA MET A 265 28.23 -21.00 -10.93
C MET A 265 26.72 -21.27 -10.99
N GLN A 266 26.30 -22.40 -11.54
CA GLN A 266 24.89 -22.81 -11.56
C GLN A 266 24.32 -22.89 -10.15
N GLN A 267 25.01 -23.50 -9.20
CA GLN A 267 24.57 -23.53 -7.81
C GLN A 267 24.43 -22.14 -7.17
N ASN A 268 25.27 -21.20 -7.56
CA ASN A 268 25.16 -19.81 -7.10
C ASN A 268 23.94 -19.10 -7.71
N LEU A 269 23.65 -19.33 -8.99
CA LEU A 269 22.46 -18.81 -9.65
C LEU A 269 21.18 -19.39 -9.03
N ASP A 270 21.14 -20.71 -8.76
CA ASP A 270 20.03 -21.38 -8.08
C ASP A 270 19.77 -20.77 -6.70
N ARG A 271 20.83 -20.51 -5.92
CA ARG A 271 20.70 -19.84 -4.61
C ARG A 271 20.14 -18.42 -4.75
N GLN A 272 20.58 -17.66 -5.75
CA GLN A 272 20.03 -16.32 -6.01
C GLN A 272 18.56 -16.40 -6.43
N TYR A 273 18.20 -17.36 -7.27
CA TYR A 273 16.81 -17.58 -7.67
C TYR A 273 15.91 -17.91 -6.47
N LEU A 274 16.35 -18.83 -5.60
CA LEU A 274 15.64 -19.15 -4.37
C LEU A 274 15.52 -17.96 -3.41
N PHE A 275 16.50 -17.06 -3.42
CA PHE A 275 16.46 -15.83 -2.63
C PHE A 275 15.45 -14.82 -3.21
N TYR A 276 15.46 -14.57 -4.52
CA TYR A 276 14.61 -13.55 -5.15
C TYR A 276 13.15 -13.99 -5.30
N SER A 277 12.89 -15.28 -5.51
CA SER A 277 11.52 -15.79 -5.76
C SER A 277 10.51 -15.42 -4.66
N PRO A 278 10.75 -15.65 -3.35
CA PRO A 278 9.81 -15.27 -2.29
C PRO A 278 9.71 -13.75 -2.09
N ILE A 279 10.76 -12.99 -2.49
CA ILE A 279 10.78 -11.54 -2.39
C ILE A 279 9.76 -10.93 -3.33
N GLY A 280 9.69 -11.38 -4.58
CA GLY A 280 8.72 -10.89 -5.56
C GLY A 280 7.28 -11.03 -5.06
N ALA A 281 6.89 -12.21 -4.59
CA ALA A 281 5.56 -12.44 -4.04
C ALA A 281 5.24 -11.53 -2.84
N THR A 282 6.26 -11.22 -2.02
CA THR A 282 6.08 -10.33 -0.87
C THR A 282 5.95 -8.87 -1.30
N LEU A 283 6.75 -8.42 -2.28
CA LEU A 283 6.66 -7.07 -2.85
C LEU A 283 5.29 -6.84 -3.48
N ASP A 284 4.79 -7.78 -4.28
CA ASP A 284 3.47 -7.71 -4.90
C ASP A 284 2.35 -7.62 -3.86
N ARG A 285 2.45 -8.36 -2.75
CA ARG A 285 1.48 -8.30 -1.66
C ARG A 285 1.48 -6.94 -0.98
N LYS A 286 2.68 -6.39 -0.71
CA LYS A 286 2.84 -5.05 -0.11
C LYS A 286 2.33 -3.96 -1.05
N ALA A 287 2.66 -4.03 -2.34
CA ALA A 287 2.19 -3.09 -3.34
C ALA A 287 0.66 -3.10 -3.48
N ARG A 288 0.02 -4.29 -3.52
CA ARG A 288 -1.45 -4.39 -3.51
C ARG A 288 -2.07 -3.83 -2.24
N HIS A 289 -1.44 -4.06 -1.07
CA HIS A 289 -1.93 -3.50 0.19
C HIS A 289 -1.87 -1.97 0.19
N ILE A 290 -0.76 -1.39 -0.26
CA ILE A 290 -0.61 0.06 -0.42
C ILE A 290 -1.69 0.61 -1.37
N GLY A 291 -1.85 0.03 -2.55
CA GLY A 291 -2.87 0.46 -3.52
C GLY A 291 -4.30 0.39 -2.98
N PHE A 292 -4.63 -0.63 -2.18
CA PHE A 292 -5.93 -0.73 -1.51
C PHE A 292 -6.14 0.39 -0.48
N VAL A 293 -5.14 0.64 0.37
CA VAL A 293 -5.22 1.72 1.39
C VAL A 293 -5.25 3.09 0.73
N GLU A 294 -4.46 3.31 -0.32
CA GLU A 294 -4.46 4.53 -1.12
C GLU A 294 -5.82 4.79 -1.77
N GLY A 295 -6.44 3.77 -2.36
CA GLY A 295 -7.79 3.85 -2.90
C GLY A 295 -8.82 4.30 -1.85
N ASN A 296 -8.81 3.69 -0.68
CA ASN A 296 -9.70 4.06 0.43
C ASN A 296 -9.42 5.49 0.95
N TYR A 297 -8.14 5.88 1.05
CA TYR A 297 -7.75 7.24 1.43
C TYR A 297 -8.30 8.28 0.43
N MET A 298 -8.14 8.04 -0.86
CA MET A 298 -8.63 8.94 -1.90
C MET A 298 -10.17 9.04 -1.92
N GLU A 299 -10.86 7.94 -1.65
CA GLU A 299 -12.32 7.92 -1.53
C GLU A 299 -12.79 8.77 -0.35
N MET A 300 -12.19 8.57 0.83
CA MET A 300 -12.52 9.36 2.02
C MET A 300 -12.16 10.85 1.84
N LEU A 301 -11.08 11.17 1.16
CA LEU A 301 -10.71 12.54 0.84
C LEU A 301 -11.73 13.21 -0.09
N LYS A 302 -12.22 12.48 -1.10
CA LYS A 302 -13.32 12.97 -1.97
C LYS A 302 -14.60 13.21 -1.18
N ALA A 303 -14.96 12.27 -0.28
CA ALA A 303 -16.14 12.41 0.59
C ALA A 303 -16.01 13.61 1.53
N LEU A 304 -14.83 13.83 2.12
CA LEU A 304 -14.55 15.00 2.95
C LEU A 304 -14.73 16.31 2.16
N ASN A 305 -14.16 16.38 0.97
CA ASN A 305 -14.29 17.56 0.11
C ASN A 305 -15.74 17.82 -0.30
N ALA A 306 -16.49 16.77 -0.63
CA ALA A 306 -17.93 16.88 -0.94
C ALA A 306 -18.73 17.38 0.29
N ALA A 307 -18.44 16.89 1.49
CA ALA A 307 -19.08 17.33 2.73
C ALA A 307 -18.77 18.81 3.02
N ARG A 308 -17.51 19.23 2.84
CA ARG A 308 -17.10 20.64 3.00
C ARG A 308 -17.76 21.57 1.96
N LEU A 309 -17.85 21.13 0.72
CA LEU A 309 -18.57 21.88 -0.33
C LEU A 309 -20.05 22.01 0.00
N ARG A 310 -20.69 20.92 0.49
CA ARG A 310 -22.09 20.98 0.94
C ARG A 310 -22.28 21.97 2.09
N GLN A 311 -21.36 21.95 3.06
CA GLN A 311 -21.37 22.91 4.16
C GLN A 311 -21.28 24.35 3.64
N LYS A 312 -20.33 24.62 2.75
CA LYS A 312 -20.12 25.94 2.16
C LYS A 312 -21.33 26.40 1.34
N ASN A 313 -21.94 25.50 0.57
CA ASN A 313 -23.18 25.78 -0.15
C ASN A 313 -24.34 26.11 0.78
N LEU A 314 -24.46 25.38 1.91
CA LEU A 314 -25.45 25.68 2.94
C LEU A 314 -25.22 27.04 3.61
N GLN A 315 -23.95 27.45 3.78
CA GLN A 315 -23.61 28.76 4.33
C GLN A 315 -23.86 29.90 3.33
N MET A 316 -23.62 29.67 2.04
CA MET A 316 -23.82 30.65 0.99
C MET A 316 -25.27 30.74 0.49
N SER A 317 -26.04 29.64 0.63
CA SER A 317 -27.45 29.67 0.27
C SER A 317 -28.23 30.61 1.21
N THR A 318 -28.97 31.53 0.65
CA THR A 318 -29.82 32.51 1.35
C THR A 318 -30.95 31.89 2.20
N ALA A 319 -31.02 30.58 2.28
CA ALA A 319 -31.94 29.86 3.14
C ALA A 319 -31.52 29.91 4.65
N THR A 320 -30.87 30.97 5.07
CA THR A 320 -30.75 31.30 6.49
C THR A 320 -32.07 31.84 6.99
N LEU A 321 -32.49 31.37 8.15
CA LEU A 321 -33.65 31.94 8.82
C LEU A 321 -33.46 33.45 8.91
N ARG A 322 -34.30 34.24 8.20
CA ARG A 322 -34.25 35.67 8.21
C ARG A 322 -35.51 36.22 8.86
N VAL A 323 -35.35 37.02 9.88
CA VAL A 323 -36.45 37.76 10.45
C VAL A 323 -36.89 38.84 9.46
N LEU A 324 -38.05 38.65 8.86
CA LEU A 324 -38.60 39.61 7.89
C LEU A 324 -39.17 40.83 8.61
N ASN A 325 -39.97 40.56 9.66
CA ASN A 325 -40.56 41.61 10.49
C ASN A 325 -40.12 41.37 11.94
N PRO A 326 -39.24 42.22 12.49
CA PRO A 326 -38.91 42.12 13.92
C PRO A 326 -40.13 42.43 14.79
N PRO A 327 -40.15 41.87 16.02
CA PRO A 327 -41.26 42.17 16.91
C PRO A 327 -41.35 43.67 17.14
N MET A 328 -42.56 44.19 17.06
CA MET A 328 -42.85 45.60 17.37
C MET A 328 -43.50 45.71 18.74
N PHE A 329 -43.16 46.77 19.45
CA PHE A 329 -43.80 47.07 20.74
C PHE A 329 -45.30 47.38 20.52
N PRO A 330 -46.25 46.65 21.12
CA PRO A 330 -47.64 46.85 20.88
C PRO A 330 -48.14 48.15 21.55
N LEU A 331 -48.57 49.10 20.72
CA LEU A 331 -49.07 50.39 21.19
C LEU A 331 -50.53 50.34 21.63
N ASN A 332 -51.32 49.41 21.09
CA ASN A 332 -52.75 49.25 21.39
C ASN A 332 -53.05 47.85 21.90
N ALA A 333 -53.96 47.78 22.89
CA ALA A 333 -54.46 46.50 23.34
C ALA A 333 -55.41 45.88 22.30
N GLN A 334 -55.37 44.56 22.14
CA GLN A 334 -56.31 43.85 21.27
C GLN A 334 -57.74 44.12 21.74
N PRO A 335 -58.66 44.41 20.83
CA PRO A 335 -60.05 44.63 21.20
C PRO A 335 -60.61 43.32 21.79
N THR A 336 -61.01 43.36 23.05
CA THR A 336 -61.83 42.33 23.65
C THR A 336 -63.20 42.33 23.04
N ASN A 337 -63.82 41.19 22.74
CA ASN A 337 -65.20 41.11 22.24
C ASN A 337 -66.21 41.51 23.34
N ARG A 338 -66.07 42.74 23.84
CA ARG A 338 -66.91 43.27 24.90
C ARG A 338 -68.42 43.18 24.61
N ILE A 339 -68.78 43.39 23.33
CA ILE A 339 -70.13 43.27 22.81
C ILE A 339 -70.68 41.85 22.98
N MET A 340 -69.88 40.82 22.67
CA MET A 340 -70.27 39.41 22.87
C MET A 340 -70.49 39.05 24.36
N ILE A 341 -69.64 39.58 25.22
CA ILE A 341 -69.76 39.36 26.67
C ILE A 341 -70.99 40.07 27.18
N LEU A 342 -71.31 41.29 26.76
CA LEU A 342 -72.50 42.04 27.09
C LEU A 342 -73.71 41.34 26.58
N LEU A 343 -73.76 40.87 25.34
CA LEU A 343 -74.87 40.12 24.74
C LEU A 343 -75.09 38.78 25.46
N GLY A 344 -74.06 38.07 25.82
CA GLY A 344 -74.10 36.83 26.61
C GLY A 344 -74.65 37.06 28.03
N ALA A 345 -74.20 38.12 28.71
CA ALA A 345 -74.68 38.49 30.01
C ALA A 345 -76.22 38.92 29.98
N PHE A 346 -76.59 39.63 28.92
CA PHE A 346 -77.96 40.03 28.67
C PHE A 346 -78.87 38.82 28.43
N LEU A 347 -78.48 37.86 27.57
CA LEU A 347 -79.20 36.64 27.28
C LEU A 347 -79.35 35.77 28.56
N LEU A 348 -78.27 35.67 29.33
CA LEU A 348 -78.29 34.87 30.60
C LEU A 348 -79.24 35.47 31.66
N THR A 349 -79.20 36.80 31.84
CA THR A 349 -80.12 37.51 32.73
C THR A 349 -81.59 37.39 32.24
N PHE A 350 -81.81 37.50 30.95
CA PHE A 350 -83.14 37.34 30.34
C PHE A 350 -83.67 35.91 30.54
N MET A 351 -82.82 34.87 30.31
CA MET A 351 -83.24 33.47 30.59
C MET A 351 -83.56 33.23 32.04
N LEU A 352 -82.76 33.76 32.96
CA LEU A 352 -83.03 33.64 34.41
C LEU A 352 -84.31 34.31 34.84
N THR A 353 -84.62 35.50 34.30
CA THR A 353 -85.85 36.20 34.58
C THR A 353 -87.10 35.48 34.01
N ALA A 354 -86.99 34.95 32.77
CA ALA A 354 -88.04 34.18 32.13
C ALA A 354 -88.31 32.88 32.89
N LEU A 355 -87.24 32.17 33.33
CA LEU A 355 -87.39 30.98 34.18
C LEU A 355 -88.00 31.30 35.52
N TYR A 356 -87.67 32.42 36.13
CA TYR A 356 -88.25 32.85 37.41
C TYR A 356 -89.77 33.09 37.26
N PHE A 357 -90.20 33.82 36.21
CA PHE A 357 -91.63 34.02 35.97
C PHE A 357 -92.36 32.72 35.63
N PHE A 358 -91.70 31.79 34.86
CA PHE A 358 -92.28 30.50 34.54
C PHE A 358 -92.53 29.63 35.78
N VAL A 359 -91.62 29.64 36.78
CA VAL A 359 -91.72 28.91 38.04
C VAL A 359 -92.77 29.53 38.96
N ILE A 360 -93.09 30.83 38.91
CA ILE A 360 -94.13 31.47 39.72
C ILE A 360 -95.49 31.26 39.14
N GLU A 361 -95.61 31.05 37.84
CA GLU A 361 -96.90 30.87 37.16
C GLU A 361 -97.36 29.40 37.12
N LEU A 362 -96.52 28.48 37.49
CA LEU A 362 -96.78 27.06 37.65
C LEU A 362 -97.11 26.73 39.10
#